data_8d7dfc9cec8f07da139b61fa862e7db5
#
_entry.id   8d7dfc9cec8f07da139b61fa862e7db5
#
_cell.length_a   1.000
_cell.length_b   1.000
_cell.length_c   1.000
_cell.angle_alpha   90.00
_cell.angle_beta   90.00
_cell.angle_gamma   90.00
#
_symmetry.space_group_name_H-M   'P 1'
#
loop_
_entity.id
_entity.type
_entity.pdbx_description
1 polymer ?
#
loop_
_entity_poly.entity_id
_entity_poly.type
_entity_poly.pdbx_seq_one_letter_code
_entity_poly.pdbx_strand_id
1 'polypeptide(L)'
;MKRIHIFSTLPTIAAIAIAVIQACGSGNSDSGRLSHIDSLLGGGLVDSAYNEICAVEMKELRSTADSAYFFLLRAQAEYRLYKPSSPMESLDFAIHYYSRTRAQQEKLASAYYYKACLLYDAGDIRNAMNFIKNAEFIANKTKNPELRHKIFETLLVINEEAGEDRTALEYSRKSIGESLKAKRTDWLAHAYNNMAVLYAKLNKADSSDLYIRKCMELMNSIPEKDSQFILNNIGVYLMKNNPEKAKRYFKQVLATAPLDVAYKNLASIYATEGKTDSAGLMWEKALQTEDMQIKDEVMHSMFSYQLQEGDYAEAARTAEKLIKLKDSLKERRSDNNVKAMQSEFDSIKSRERYERNIMVAIVCITLLALVAIASLLYFRYKQYKTKSAMAHDQMMIKNYENQILELERMGQHKEKEIEAINRRKEKLLDKHRDTLNRGYTLFTEVMAGKPTVLWKKSDFENVIEYYRLVDMEFVDMLDNAFDELSPKYKFFLILEHTGKTDSDIMDIMVIAESSLRSVRSRINKKKK
;
A
#
# COMPACT_ATOMS: atom_id res chain seq x y z
N MET A 1 -48.10 -13.63 17.11
CA MET A 1 -47.26 -12.76 17.91
C MET A 1 -45.92 -13.43 18.21
N LYS A 2 -44.88 -13.13 17.49
CA LYS A 2 -43.47 -13.31 17.92
C LYS A 2 -42.68 -12.20 17.25
N ARG A 3 -42.41 -11.14 18.02
CA ARG A 3 -41.47 -10.08 17.62
C ARG A 3 -40.06 -10.66 17.70
N ILE A 4 -39.39 -10.79 16.56
CA ILE A 4 -37.98 -11.14 16.49
C ILE A 4 -37.18 -9.88 16.83
N HIS A 5 -36.54 -9.88 17.99
CA HIS A 5 -35.57 -8.86 18.41
C HIS A 5 -34.29 -9.03 17.61
N ILE A 6 -34.16 -8.40 16.44
CA ILE A 6 -32.90 -8.36 15.65
C ILE A 6 -32.08 -7.08 15.95
N PHE A 7 -32.57 -6.18 16.79
CA PHE A 7 -31.92 -4.88 17.04
C PHE A 7 -31.02 -4.80 18.29
N SER A 8 -30.83 -5.90 19.04
CA SER A 8 -30.02 -5.84 20.26
C SER A 8 -28.57 -6.37 20.13
N THR A 9 -28.18 -6.90 18.97
CA THR A 9 -26.83 -7.51 18.79
C THR A 9 -25.81 -6.59 18.10
N LEU A 10 -26.24 -5.54 17.39
CA LEU A 10 -25.32 -4.59 16.74
C LEU A 10 -24.43 -3.78 17.73
N PRO A 11 -24.94 -3.28 18.87
CA PRO A 11 -24.09 -2.54 19.81
C PRO A 11 -23.07 -3.45 20.53
N THR A 12 -23.38 -4.72 20.74
CA THR A 12 -22.45 -5.69 21.36
C THR A 12 -21.31 -6.08 20.43
N ILE A 13 -21.55 -6.25 19.14
CA ILE A 13 -20.51 -6.53 18.15
C ILE A 13 -19.60 -5.31 17.94
N ALA A 14 -20.19 -4.11 17.91
CA ALA A 14 -19.42 -2.86 17.86
C ALA A 14 -18.58 -2.64 19.13
N ALA A 15 -19.13 -2.94 20.32
CA ALA A 15 -18.41 -2.85 21.59
C ALA A 15 -17.27 -3.87 21.70
N ILE A 16 -17.46 -5.10 21.20
CA ILE A 16 -16.41 -6.12 21.15
C ILE A 16 -15.33 -5.73 20.13
N ALA A 17 -15.69 -5.17 18.95
CA ALA A 17 -14.73 -4.67 17.99
C ALA A 17 -13.93 -3.49 18.52
N ILE A 18 -14.55 -2.57 19.25
CA ILE A 18 -13.88 -1.44 19.92
C ILE A 18 -13.00 -1.94 21.08
N ALA A 19 -13.42 -2.92 21.86
CA ALA A 19 -12.62 -3.49 22.93
C ALA A 19 -11.40 -4.27 22.39
N VAL A 20 -11.53 -4.99 21.27
CA VAL A 20 -10.40 -5.64 20.59
C VAL A 20 -9.44 -4.62 19.99
N ILE A 21 -9.94 -3.50 19.45
CA ILE A 21 -9.10 -2.40 18.95
C ILE A 21 -8.40 -1.67 20.10
N GLN A 22 -9.03 -1.50 21.25
CA GLN A 22 -8.42 -0.90 22.46
C GLN A 22 -7.44 -1.85 23.14
N ALA A 23 -7.67 -3.15 23.14
CA ALA A 23 -6.72 -4.13 23.67
C ALA A 23 -5.43 -4.27 22.84
N CYS A 24 -5.46 -3.89 21.54
CA CYS A 24 -4.27 -3.81 20.68
C CYS A 24 -3.58 -2.43 20.72
N GLY A 25 -4.10 -1.46 21.45
CA GLY A 25 -3.72 -0.04 21.35
C GLY A 25 -3.06 0.61 22.56
N SER A 26 -2.70 -0.10 23.61
CA SER A 26 -2.11 0.53 24.81
C SER A 26 -0.80 -0.11 25.25
N GLY A 27 0.20 -0.07 24.38
CA GLY A 27 1.59 -0.36 24.68
C GLY A 27 2.48 0.88 24.61
N ASN A 28 2.04 2.02 25.15
CA ASN A 28 2.92 3.17 25.37
C ASN A 28 3.59 3.02 26.73
N SER A 29 4.57 2.14 26.82
CA SER A 29 5.50 2.11 27.93
C SER A 29 6.94 2.14 27.43
N ASP A 30 7.28 3.11 26.56
CA ASP A 30 8.68 3.48 26.40
C ASP A 30 9.15 3.95 27.78
N SER A 31 10.07 3.21 28.40
CA SER A 31 10.64 3.72 29.64
C SER A 31 11.26 5.08 29.32
N GLY A 32 11.04 6.10 30.14
CA GLY A 32 11.57 7.46 29.89
C GLY A 32 13.08 7.44 29.64
N ARG A 33 13.79 6.41 30.16
CA ARG A 33 15.20 6.17 29.93
C ARG A 33 15.53 5.77 28.48
N LEU A 34 14.75 4.85 27.87
CA LEU A 34 14.97 4.45 26.47
C LEU A 34 14.70 5.62 25.51
N SER A 35 13.68 6.43 25.79
CA SER A 35 13.40 7.64 25.01
C SER A 35 14.52 8.68 25.15
N HIS A 36 15.13 8.81 26.33
CA HIS A 36 16.30 9.66 26.54
C HIS A 36 17.50 9.17 25.72
N ILE A 37 17.80 7.87 25.75
CA ILE A 37 18.88 7.25 24.96
C ILE A 37 18.66 7.48 23.45
N ASP A 38 17.43 7.33 22.95
CA ASP A 38 17.09 7.62 21.54
C ASP A 38 17.35 9.11 21.20
N SER A 39 17.02 10.02 22.11
CA SER A 39 17.31 11.45 21.96
C SER A 39 18.82 11.73 21.89
N LEU A 40 19.63 11.05 22.71
CA LEU A 40 21.10 11.16 22.65
C LEU A 40 21.64 10.66 21.30
N LEU A 41 21.13 9.53 20.81
CA LEU A 41 21.50 8.99 19.49
C LEU A 41 21.10 9.95 18.37
N GLY A 42 19.90 10.52 18.43
CA GLY A 42 19.41 11.53 17.49
C GLY A 42 20.25 12.82 17.52
N GLY A 43 20.70 13.22 18.70
CA GLY A 43 21.58 14.37 18.91
C GLY A 43 23.06 14.14 18.56
N GLY A 44 23.45 12.93 18.16
CA GLY A 44 24.85 12.61 17.81
C GLY A 44 25.75 12.28 19.00
N LEU A 45 25.21 12.24 20.22
CA LEU A 45 25.94 11.91 21.45
C LEU A 45 26.02 10.38 21.64
N VAL A 46 26.68 9.70 20.68
CA VAL A 46 26.64 8.24 20.58
C VAL A 46 27.35 7.55 21.72
N ASP A 47 28.49 8.08 22.19
CA ASP A 47 29.22 7.52 23.33
C ASP A 47 28.39 7.58 24.63
N SER A 48 27.71 8.71 24.87
CA SER A 48 26.82 8.88 26.01
C SER A 48 25.66 7.91 25.94
N ALA A 49 25.03 7.78 24.77
CA ALA A 49 23.93 6.83 24.52
C ALA A 49 24.38 5.38 24.74
N TYR A 50 25.57 5.01 24.27
CA TYR A 50 26.14 3.67 24.44
C TYR A 50 26.38 3.35 25.93
N ASN A 51 26.97 4.28 26.67
CA ASN A 51 27.20 4.11 28.09
C ASN A 51 25.90 3.92 28.88
N GLU A 52 24.89 4.73 28.53
CA GLU A 52 23.57 4.60 29.17
C GLU A 52 22.86 3.31 28.79
N ILE A 53 22.94 2.85 27.53
CA ILE A 53 22.31 1.59 27.10
C ILE A 53 22.97 0.38 27.78
N CYS A 54 24.30 0.41 27.95
CA CYS A 54 25.02 -0.64 28.66
C CYS A 54 24.67 -0.71 30.15
N ALA A 55 24.20 0.40 30.74
CA ALA A 55 23.77 0.46 32.14
C ALA A 55 22.28 0.11 32.35
N VAL A 56 21.53 -0.23 31.26
CA VAL A 56 20.15 -0.72 31.38
C VAL A 56 20.17 -2.18 31.82
N GLU A 57 19.52 -2.48 32.91
CA GLU A 57 19.35 -3.88 33.34
C GLU A 57 18.10 -4.50 32.71
N MET A 58 18.18 -5.78 32.32
CA MET A 58 17.07 -6.50 31.70
C MET A 58 15.78 -6.48 32.55
N LYS A 59 15.89 -6.39 33.87
CA LYS A 59 14.74 -6.26 34.78
C LYS A 59 14.01 -4.91 34.69
N GLU A 60 14.64 -3.89 34.11
CA GLU A 60 14.03 -2.58 33.88
C GLU A 60 13.07 -2.62 32.67
N LEU A 61 13.28 -3.57 31.78
CA LEU A 61 12.47 -3.76 30.56
C LEU A 61 11.13 -4.41 30.94
N ARG A 62 10.12 -3.58 31.20
CA ARG A 62 8.82 -3.99 31.72
C ARG A 62 7.89 -4.65 30.71
N SER A 63 8.17 -4.46 29.44
CA SER A 63 7.32 -4.96 28.36
C SER A 63 8.13 -5.49 27.17
N THR A 64 7.47 -6.27 26.32
CA THR A 64 8.03 -6.71 25.02
C THR A 64 8.41 -5.51 24.15
N ALA A 65 7.66 -4.41 24.27
CA ALA A 65 7.94 -3.15 23.58
C ALA A 65 9.26 -2.53 24.03
N ASP A 66 9.50 -2.47 25.34
CA ASP A 66 10.75 -1.95 25.91
C ASP A 66 11.94 -2.82 25.49
N SER A 67 11.78 -4.15 25.51
CA SER A 67 12.82 -5.08 25.05
C SER A 67 13.15 -4.87 23.57
N ALA A 68 12.14 -4.75 22.72
CA ALA A 68 12.36 -4.51 21.28
C ALA A 68 13.04 -3.16 21.02
N TYR A 69 12.67 -2.13 21.79
CA TYR A 69 13.26 -0.82 21.68
C TYR A 69 14.71 -0.79 22.17
N PHE A 70 14.97 -1.41 23.31
CA PHE A 70 16.32 -1.59 23.85
C PHE A 70 17.26 -2.25 22.84
N PHE A 71 16.86 -3.37 22.24
CA PHE A 71 17.68 -4.07 21.26
C PHE A 71 17.96 -3.23 20.01
N LEU A 72 16.98 -2.47 19.54
CA LEU A 72 17.17 -1.57 18.41
C LEU A 72 18.17 -0.45 18.74
N LEU A 73 18.01 0.23 19.89
CA LEU A 73 18.89 1.32 20.31
C LEU A 73 20.31 0.83 20.56
N ARG A 74 20.45 -0.36 21.16
CA ARG A 74 21.74 -0.98 21.39
C ARG A 74 22.47 -1.28 20.09
N ALA A 75 21.80 -1.93 19.15
CA ALA A 75 22.38 -2.20 17.83
C ALA A 75 22.78 -0.91 17.10
N GLN A 76 21.96 0.14 17.21
CA GLN A 76 22.26 1.45 16.65
C GLN A 76 23.51 2.08 17.28
N ALA A 77 23.65 2.05 18.59
CA ALA A 77 24.80 2.60 19.30
C ALA A 77 26.09 1.82 18.98
N GLU A 78 26.03 0.49 19.06
CA GLU A 78 27.15 -0.42 18.76
C GLU A 78 27.64 -0.24 17.33
N TYR A 79 26.74 -0.23 16.35
CA TYR A 79 27.09 -0.02 14.94
C TYR A 79 27.80 1.32 14.72
N ARG A 80 27.25 2.42 15.28
CA ARG A 80 27.82 3.77 15.10
C ARG A 80 29.17 3.98 15.78
N LEU A 81 29.52 3.14 16.77
CA LEU A 81 30.80 3.17 17.49
C LEU A 81 31.77 2.10 17.01
N TYR A 82 31.42 1.35 15.97
CA TYR A 82 32.24 0.20 15.51
C TYR A 82 32.58 -0.77 16.62
N LYS A 83 31.64 -0.96 17.57
CA LYS A 83 31.79 -1.92 18.68
C LYS A 83 31.37 -3.31 18.22
N PRO A 84 31.87 -4.39 18.88
CA PRO A 84 31.34 -5.72 18.64
C PRO A 84 29.83 -5.71 18.80
N SER A 85 29.09 -6.13 17.78
CA SER A 85 27.64 -6.08 17.80
C SER A 85 27.04 -7.14 18.71
N SER A 86 25.89 -6.79 19.31
CA SER A 86 25.02 -7.75 19.95
C SER A 86 24.62 -8.87 18.99
N PRO A 87 24.25 -10.06 19.48
CA PRO A 87 23.76 -11.14 18.63
C PRO A 87 22.69 -10.67 17.67
N MET A 88 22.74 -11.08 16.39
CA MET A 88 21.76 -10.68 15.36
C MET A 88 20.32 -11.06 15.75
N GLU A 89 20.15 -12.08 16.58
CA GLU A 89 18.87 -12.52 17.14
C GLU A 89 18.13 -11.42 17.91
N SER A 90 18.89 -10.50 18.53
CA SER A 90 18.33 -9.35 19.24
C SER A 90 17.59 -8.41 18.28
N LEU A 91 18.14 -8.17 17.09
CA LEU A 91 17.45 -7.41 16.04
C LEU A 91 16.28 -8.20 15.42
N ASP A 92 16.38 -9.54 15.33
CA ASP A 92 15.25 -10.37 14.89
C ASP A 92 14.06 -10.25 15.82
N PHE A 93 14.31 -10.21 17.11
CA PHE A 93 13.27 -9.96 18.11
C PHE A 93 12.60 -8.59 17.90
N ALA A 94 13.39 -7.53 17.70
CA ALA A 94 12.86 -6.19 17.43
C ALA A 94 12.06 -6.15 16.13
N ILE A 95 12.58 -6.74 15.04
CA ILE A 95 11.89 -6.84 13.75
C ILE A 95 10.57 -7.59 13.90
N HIS A 96 10.57 -8.73 14.59
CA HIS A 96 9.36 -9.52 14.82
C HIS A 96 8.29 -8.72 15.58
N TYR A 97 8.68 -8.00 16.64
CA TYR A 97 7.77 -7.15 17.40
C TYR A 97 7.20 -6.03 16.53
N TYR A 98 8.06 -5.23 15.86
CA TYR A 98 7.63 -4.07 15.09
C TYR A 98 6.86 -4.45 13.80
N SER A 99 7.10 -5.62 13.22
CA SER A 99 6.36 -6.09 12.05
C SER A 99 4.86 -6.29 12.32
N ARG A 100 4.50 -6.56 13.59
CA ARG A 100 3.12 -6.72 14.05
C ARG A 100 2.46 -5.40 14.45
N THR A 101 3.25 -4.33 14.64
CA THR A 101 2.80 -3.05 15.16
C THR A 101 2.76 -2.00 14.04
N ARG A 102 1.58 -1.78 13.44
CA ARG A 102 1.43 -0.83 12.31
C ARG A 102 1.85 0.61 12.62
N ALA A 103 1.77 1.03 13.88
CA ALA A 103 2.07 2.40 14.32
C ALA A 103 3.58 2.71 14.37
N GLN A 104 4.47 1.72 14.37
CA GLN A 104 5.91 1.91 14.60
C GLN A 104 6.77 1.54 13.36
N GLN A 105 6.32 1.96 12.18
CA GLN A 105 6.99 1.64 10.91
C GLN A 105 8.41 2.22 10.81
N GLU A 106 8.69 3.35 11.43
CA GLU A 106 10.05 3.92 11.45
C GLU A 106 11.02 3.06 12.26
N LYS A 107 10.60 2.55 13.41
CA LYS A 107 11.41 1.62 14.22
C LYS A 107 11.64 0.30 13.48
N LEU A 108 10.63 -0.20 12.76
CA LEU A 108 10.77 -1.38 11.92
C LEU A 108 11.79 -1.16 10.78
N ALA A 109 11.68 -0.04 10.08
CA ALA A 109 12.62 0.30 9.01
C ALA A 109 14.04 0.47 9.56
N SER A 110 14.22 1.08 10.74
CA SER A 110 15.50 1.21 11.41
C SER A 110 16.08 -0.15 11.82
N ALA A 111 15.27 -1.07 12.34
CA ALA A 111 15.72 -2.42 12.70
C ALA A 111 16.18 -3.20 11.47
N TYR A 112 15.44 -3.13 10.36
CA TYR A 112 15.87 -3.71 9.07
C TYR A 112 17.16 -3.07 8.57
N TYR A 113 17.30 -1.75 8.67
CA TYR A 113 18.49 -1.01 8.25
C TYR A 113 19.73 -1.48 9.02
N TYR A 114 19.70 -1.48 10.35
CA TYR A 114 20.88 -1.90 11.13
C TYR A 114 21.20 -3.37 10.95
N LYS A 115 20.20 -4.24 10.79
CA LYS A 115 20.45 -5.64 10.46
C LYS A 115 21.12 -5.79 9.09
N ALA A 116 20.70 -5.02 8.10
CA ALA A 116 21.33 -5.01 6.79
C ALA A 116 22.80 -4.56 6.86
N CYS A 117 23.09 -3.50 7.62
CA CYS A 117 24.45 -3.02 7.82
C CYS A 117 25.36 -4.09 8.46
N LEU A 118 24.89 -4.75 9.52
CA LEU A 118 25.68 -5.80 10.20
C LEU A 118 25.92 -7.01 9.28
N LEU A 119 24.93 -7.41 8.48
CA LEU A 119 25.09 -8.49 7.50
C LEU A 119 26.04 -8.10 6.37
N TYR A 120 26.00 -6.85 5.93
CA TYR A 120 26.94 -6.33 4.94
C TYR A 120 28.37 -6.35 5.46
N ASP A 121 28.62 -5.87 6.68
CA ASP A 121 29.93 -5.92 7.34
C ASP A 121 30.43 -7.35 7.55
N ALA A 122 29.51 -8.31 7.78
CA ALA A 122 29.82 -9.74 7.85
C ALA A 122 30.06 -10.40 6.48
N GLY A 123 29.89 -9.68 5.37
CA GLY A 123 30.06 -10.19 4.01
C GLY A 123 28.85 -10.96 3.46
N ASP A 124 27.75 -11.03 4.19
CA ASP A 124 26.50 -11.67 3.73
C ASP A 124 25.66 -10.68 2.90
N ILE A 125 26.14 -10.39 1.70
CA ILE A 125 25.56 -9.39 0.79
C ILE A 125 24.14 -9.77 0.38
N ARG A 126 23.83 -11.06 0.24
CA ARG A 126 22.48 -11.51 -0.15
C ARG A 126 21.45 -11.15 0.88
N ASN A 127 21.69 -11.49 2.14
CA ASN A 127 20.77 -11.16 3.23
C ASN A 127 20.79 -9.67 3.52
N ALA A 128 21.95 -9.01 3.48
CA ALA A 128 22.05 -7.55 3.59
C ALA A 128 21.16 -6.84 2.57
N MET A 129 21.20 -7.25 1.30
CA MET A 129 20.34 -6.68 0.25
C MET A 129 18.86 -6.89 0.53
N ASN A 130 18.46 -8.08 0.98
CA ASN A 130 17.06 -8.35 1.33
C ASN A 130 16.58 -7.44 2.47
N PHE A 131 17.37 -7.32 3.54
CA PHE A 131 17.00 -6.48 4.69
C PHE A 131 17.01 -4.99 4.35
N ILE A 132 17.99 -4.46 3.60
CA ILE A 132 18.03 -3.05 3.21
C ILE A 132 16.90 -2.68 2.25
N LYS A 133 16.49 -3.57 1.35
CA LYS A 133 15.33 -3.35 0.48
C LYS A 133 14.01 -3.38 1.25
N ASN A 134 13.88 -4.20 2.29
CA ASN A 134 12.74 -4.12 3.21
C ASN A 134 12.72 -2.80 3.98
N ALA A 135 13.90 -2.32 4.45
CA ALA A 135 14.02 -1.01 5.07
C ALA A 135 13.60 0.12 4.10
N GLU A 136 14.08 0.11 2.84
CA GLU A 136 13.69 1.07 1.80
C GLU A 136 12.18 1.06 1.58
N PHE A 137 11.58 -0.13 1.41
CA PHE A 137 10.15 -0.27 1.14
C PHE A 137 9.28 0.32 2.25
N ILE A 138 9.69 0.16 3.51
CA ILE A 138 8.96 0.68 4.67
C ILE A 138 9.25 2.17 4.85
N ALA A 139 10.52 2.59 4.81
CA ALA A 139 10.94 3.97 5.03
C ALA A 139 10.34 4.93 3.99
N ASN A 140 10.10 4.49 2.76
CA ASN A 140 9.43 5.29 1.73
C ASN A 140 7.98 5.69 2.09
N LYS A 141 7.38 5.02 3.09
CA LYS A 141 6.03 5.35 3.60
C LYS A 141 6.08 6.22 4.85
N THR A 142 7.26 6.50 5.39
CA THR A 142 7.47 7.33 6.58
C THR A 142 7.85 8.76 6.20
N LYS A 143 7.86 9.66 7.18
CA LYS A 143 8.27 11.07 6.97
C LYS A 143 9.70 11.34 7.46
N ASN A 144 10.52 10.31 7.68
CA ASN A 144 11.86 10.45 8.21
C ASN A 144 12.92 10.51 7.08
N PRO A 145 13.38 11.70 6.67
CA PRO A 145 14.36 11.86 5.60
C PRO A 145 15.76 11.36 6.01
N GLU A 146 16.10 11.39 7.31
CA GLU A 146 17.39 10.93 7.80
C GLU A 146 17.54 9.41 7.63
N LEU A 147 16.49 8.66 7.98
CA LEU A 147 16.50 7.22 7.82
C LEU A 147 16.57 6.84 6.33
N ARG A 148 15.82 7.53 5.48
CA ARG A 148 15.86 7.28 4.02
C ARG A 148 17.23 7.60 3.44
N HIS A 149 17.85 8.71 3.86
CA HIS A 149 19.22 9.04 3.45
C HIS A 149 20.18 7.90 3.77
N LYS A 150 20.23 7.43 5.01
CA LYS A 150 21.10 6.33 5.44
C LYS A 150 20.88 5.05 4.61
N ILE A 151 19.62 4.70 4.36
CA ILE A 151 19.25 3.54 3.55
C ILE A 151 19.76 3.71 2.10
N PHE A 152 19.60 4.89 1.50
CA PHE A 152 20.05 5.14 0.13
C PHE A 152 21.57 5.16 0.01
N GLU A 153 22.28 5.68 1.01
CA GLU A 153 23.75 5.60 1.06
C GLU A 153 24.23 4.15 1.13
N THR A 154 23.63 3.32 1.97
CA THR A 154 24.00 1.89 2.04
C THR A 154 23.71 1.16 0.73
N LEU A 155 22.55 1.41 0.11
CA LEU A 155 22.20 0.86 -1.20
C LEU A 155 23.15 1.35 -2.31
N LEU A 156 23.59 2.61 -2.24
CA LEU A 156 24.60 3.15 -3.13
C LEU A 156 25.90 2.36 -3.00
N VAL A 157 26.44 2.19 -1.79
CA VAL A 157 27.70 1.49 -1.53
C VAL A 157 27.64 0.04 -2.03
N ILE A 158 26.60 -0.69 -1.67
CA ILE A 158 26.44 -2.10 -2.10
C ILE A 158 26.41 -2.22 -3.64
N ASN A 159 25.72 -1.29 -4.33
CA ASN A 159 25.66 -1.31 -5.80
C ASN A 159 26.98 -0.87 -6.44
N GLU A 160 27.66 0.11 -5.87
CA GLU A 160 28.97 0.57 -6.36
C GLU A 160 30.01 -0.53 -6.27
N GLU A 161 30.08 -1.26 -5.16
CA GLU A 161 30.99 -2.40 -4.98
C GLU A 161 30.67 -3.58 -5.90
N ALA A 162 29.39 -3.76 -6.21
CA ALA A 162 28.95 -4.76 -7.19
C ALA A 162 29.22 -4.35 -8.66
N GLY A 163 29.71 -3.11 -8.90
CA GLY A 163 29.92 -2.57 -10.24
C GLY A 163 28.64 -2.10 -10.94
N GLU A 164 27.51 -2.01 -10.21
CA GLU A 164 26.25 -1.51 -10.73
C GLU A 164 26.16 0.02 -10.61
N ASP A 165 27.16 0.73 -11.20
CA ASP A 165 27.35 2.18 -11.07
C ASP A 165 26.14 3.01 -11.47
N ARG A 166 25.32 2.56 -12.43
CA ARG A 166 24.09 3.25 -12.83
C ARG A 166 23.05 3.22 -11.73
N THR A 167 22.87 2.08 -11.07
CA THR A 167 21.95 1.92 -9.94
C THR A 167 22.46 2.70 -8.73
N ALA A 168 23.76 2.66 -8.45
CA ALA A 168 24.40 3.47 -7.42
C ALA A 168 24.14 4.96 -7.65
N LEU A 169 24.23 5.45 -8.91
CA LEU A 169 23.94 6.83 -9.28
C LEU A 169 22.47 7.24 -8.99
N GLU A 170 21.51 6.32 -9.19
CA GLU A 170 20.11 6.56 -8.84
C GLU A 170 19.90 6.71 -7.33
N TYR A 171 20.56 5.86 -6.53
CA TYR A 171 20.51 5.98 -5.07
C TYR A 171 21.20 7.24 -4.56
N SER A 172 22.30 7.64 -5.17
CA SER A 172 22.97 8.91 -4.85
C SER A 172 22.04 10.12 -5.11
N ARG A 173 21.28 10.14 -6.20
CA ARG A 173 20.27 11.18 -6.44
C ARG A 173 19.18 11.21 -5.39
N LYS A 174 18.69 10.02 -4.96
CA LYS A 174 17.71 9.92 -3.88
C LYS A 174 18.29 10.45 -2.56
N SER A 175 19.55 10.10 -2.25
CA SER A 175 20.26 10.56 -1.07
C SER A 175 20.38 12.09 -1.03
N ILE A 176 20.74 12.74 -2.15
CA ILE A 176 20.74 14.21 -2.29
C ILE A 176 19.37 14.78 -1.93
N GLY A 177 18.30 14.20 -2.47
CA GLY A 177 16.94 14.65 -2.20
C GLY A 177 16.56 14.58 -0.72
N GLU A 178 16.97 13.54 -0.01
CA GLU A 178 16.69 13.40 1.42
C GLU A 178 17.60 14.30 2.27
N SER A 179 18.86 14.51 1.90
CA SER A 179 19.78 15.44 2.56
C SER A 179 19.26 16.88 2.53
N LEU A 180 18.69 17.30 1.40
CA LEU A 180 18.03 18.61 1.25
C LEU A 180 16.80 18.74 2.14
N LYS A 181 15.96 17.70 2.23
CA LYS A 181 14.78 17.67 3.12
C LYS A 181 15.17 17.71 4.59
N ALA A 182 16.25 17.00 4.96
CA ALA A 182 16.79 16.96 6.31
C ALA A 182 17.56 18.25 6.68
N LYS A 183 17.87 19.12 5.70
CA LYS A 183 18.71 20.32 5.86
C LYS A 183 20.10 20.00 6.44
N ARG A 184 20.68 18.85 6.06
CA ARG A 184 21.99 18.38 6.50
C ARG A 184 23.04 18.65 5.43
N THR A 185 23.81 19.71 5.63
CA THR A 185 24.86 20.15 4.70
C THR A 185 26.01 19.14 4.59
N ASP A 186 26.37 18.49 5.68
CA ASP A 186 27.35 17.41 5.74
C ASP A 186 26.94 16.22 4.85
N TRP A 187 25.72 15.73 4.99
CA TRP A 187 25.20 14.64 4.15
C TRP A 187 25.09 15.03 2.68
N LEU A 188 24.70 16.27 2.42
CA LEU A 188 24.61 16.78 1.04
C LEU A 188 25.98 16.81 0.37
N ALA A 189 27.03 17.19 1.11
CA ALA A 189 28.39 17.20 0.59
C ALA A 189 28.90 15.77 0.31
N HIS A 190 28.63 14.81 1.20
CA HIS A 190 28.93 13.40 0.96
C HIS A 190 28.18 12.86 -0.26
N ALA A 191 26.90 13.16 -0.41
CA ALA A 191 26.12 12.72 -1.56
C ALA A 191 26.62 13.36 -2.87
N TYR A 192 27.05 14.63 -2.86
CA TYR A 192 27.71 15.24 -4.03
C TYR A 192 29.07 14.60 -4.33
N ASN A 193 29.85 14.26 -3.31
CA ASN A 193 31.10 13.54 -3.48
C ASN A 193 30.86 12.18 -4.14
N ASN A 194 29.89 11.40 -3.67
CA ASN A 194 29.54 10.11 -4.25
C ASN A 194 29.08 10.24 -5.71
N MET A 195 28.29 11.25 -6.03
CA MET A 195 27.92 11.56 -7.42
C MET A 195 29.14 11.85 -8.29
N ALA A 196 30.10 12.62 -7.77
CA ALA A 196 31.32 12.93 -8.52
C ALA A 196 32.15 11.67 -8.81
N VAL A 197 32.35 10.81 -7.82
CA VAL A 197 33.07 9.54 -7.96
C VAL A 197 32.38 8.63 -8.98
N LEU A 198 31.08 8.45 -8.88
CA LEU A 198 30.31 7.62 -9.82
C LEU A 198 30.34 8.15 -11.25
N TYR A 199 30.25 9.47 -11.44
CA TYR A 199 30.40 10.07 -12.77
C TYR A 199 31.82 9.92 -13.34
N ALA A 200 32.85 10.00 -12.49
CA ALA A 200 34.21 9.72 -12.92
C ALA A 200 34.38 8.25 -13.37
N LYS A 201 33.85 7.29 -12.61
CA LYS A 201 33.81 5.85 -13.00
C LYS A 201 33.08 5.61 -14.33
N LEU A 202 32.01 6.38 -14.58
CA LEU A 202 31.25 6.32 -15.83
C LEU A 202 31.88 7.12 -16.99
N ASN A 203 33.11 7.62 -16.84
CA ASN A 203 33.82 8.47 -17.81
C ASN A 203 33.07 9.75 -18.21
N LYS A 204 32.29 10.34 -17.30
CA LYS A 204 31.55 11.61 -17.49
C LYS A 204 32.24 12.75 -16.75
N ALA A 205 33.39 13.20 -17.27
CA ALA A 205 34.25 14.18 -16.63
C ALA A 205 33.51 15.49 -16.25
N ASP A 206 32.78 16.10 -17.20
CA ASP A 206 32.06 17.36 -16.95
C ASP A 206 31.05 17.26 -15.79
N SER A 207 30.39 16.11 -15.68
CA SER A 207 29.44 15.85 -14.58
C SER A 207 30.17 15.66 -13.26
N SER A 208 31.29 14.92 -13.27
CA SER A 208 32.15 14.76 -12.10
C SER A 208 32.65 16.11 -11.60
N ASP A 209 33.19 16.96 -12.49
CA ASP A 209 33.66 18.31 -12.21
C ASP A 209 32.57 19.19 -11.57
N LEU A 210 31.37 19.12 -12.10
CA LEU A 210 30.22 19.87 -11.55
C LEU A 210 29.97 19.49 -10.09
N TYR A 211 29.95 18.18 -9.77
CA TYR A 211 29.65 17.74 -8.41
C TYR A 211 30.83 17.93 -7.45
N ILE A 212 32.09 17.85 -7.92
CA ILE A 212 33.27 18.26 -7.12
C ILE A 212 33.15 19.72 -6.73
N ARG A 213 32.80 20.63 -7.66
CA ARG A 213 32.62 22.05 -7.35
C ARG A 213 31.53 22.28 -6.30
N LYS A 214 30.38 21.64 -6.47
CA LYS A 214 29.29 21.73 -5.47
C LYS A 214 29.75 21.22 -4.10
N CYS A 215 30.54 20.16 -4.06
CA CYS A 215 31.08 19.63 -2.82
C CYS A 215 32.05 20.63 -2.17
N MET A 216 32.96 21.24 -2.96
CA MET A 216 33.91 22.25 -2.47
C MET A 216 33.21 23.49 -1.91
N GLU A 217 32.10 23.92 -2.47
CA GLU A 217 31.30 25.05 -1.94
C GLU A 217 30.77 24.80 -0.53
N LEU A 218 30.53 23.54 -0.16
CA LEU A 218 30.00 23.14 1.14
C LEU A 218 31.09 22.85 2.18
N MET A 219 32.36 22.73 1.78
CA MET A 219 33.44 22.29 2.67
C MET A 219 33.60 23.09 3.96
N ASN A 220 33.41 24.41 3.88
CA ASN A 220 33.52 25.30 5.06
C ASN A 220 32.39 25.10 6.09
N SER A 221 31.33 24.36 5.71
CA SER A 221 30.16 24.10 6.55
C SER A 221 30.18 22.68 7.14
N ILE A 222 31.25 21.90 6.89
CA ILE A 222 31.36 20.50 7.31
C ILE A 222 32.41 20.42 8.42
N PRO A 223 32.15 19.67 9.51
CA PRO A 223 33.18 19.41 10.52
C PRO A 223 34.41 18.75 9.91
N GLU A 224 35.60 19.13 10.37
CA GLU A 224 36.86 18.66 9.81
C GLU A 224 36.98 17.12 9.83
N LYS A 225 36.53 16.48 10.91
CA LYS A 225 36.50 15.03 11.05
C LYS A 225 35.64 14.30 10.01
N ASP A 226 34.60 14.96 9.48
CA ASP A 226 33.65 14.40 8.51
C ASP A 226 34.07 14.72 7.06
N SER A 227 35.09 15.57 6.88
CA SER A 227 35.55 16.04 5.57
C SER A 227 36.64 15.19 4.92
N GLN A 228 37.24 14.25 5.63
CA GLN A 228 38.44 13.51 5.19
C GLN A 228 38.26 12.75 3.88
N PHE A 229 37.17 11.98 3.74
CA PHE A 229 36.89 11.24 2.50
C PHE A 229 36.64 12.20 1.33
N ILE A 230 35.98 13.32 1.59
CA ILE A 230 35.70 14.33 0.57
C ILE A 230 37.03 15.00 0.12
N LEU A 231 37.88 15.39 1.07
CA LEU A 231 39.20 15.97 0.78
C LEU A 231 40.09 15.00 0.01
N ASN A 232 40.06 13.71 0.39
CA ASN A 232 40.77 12.66 -0.36
C ASN A 232 40.29 12.60 -1.82
N ASN A 233 38.99 12.56 -2.07
CA ASN A 233 38.43 12.45 -3.41
C ASN A 233 38.65 13.72 -4.25
N ILE A 234 38.60 14.91 -3.62
CA ILE A 234 39.03 16.15 -4.25
C ILE A 234 40.53 16.05 -4.62
N GLY A 235 41.35 15.51 -3.73
CA GLY A 235 42.76 15.25 -4.01
C GLY A 235 42.95 14.35 -5.23
N VAL A 236 42.23 13.24 -5.30
CA VAL A 236 42.25 12.32 -6.47
C VAL A 236 41.86 13.05 -7.76
N TYR A 237 40.80 13.82 -7.72
CA TYR A 237 40.37 14.63 -8.87
C TYR A 237 41.47 15.58 -9.35
N LEU A 238 42.24 16.19 -8.42
CA LEU A 238 43.30 17.14 -8.73
C LEU A 238 44.63 16.50 -9.12
N MET A 239 44.85 15.20 -8.86
CA MET A 239 46.13 14.53 -9.07
C MET A 239 46.72 14.78 -10.46
N LYS A 240 45.91 14.72 -11.51
CA LYS A 240 46.34 14.88 -12.89
C LYS A 240 46.66 16.34 -13.25
N ASN A 241 45.85 17.29 -12.78
CA ASN A 241 45.90 18.67 -13.23
C ASN A 241 46.67 19.61 -12.25
N ASN A 242 46.71 19.23 -10.97
CA ASN A 242 47.38 20.00 -9.92
C ASN A 242 47.91 19.08 -8.80
N PRO A 243 48.98 18.27 -9.06
CA PRO A 243 49.48 17.29 -8.10
C PRO A 243 49.97 17.92 -6.79
N GLU A 244 50.49 19.16 -6.81
CA GLU A 244 50.93 19.84 -5.59
C GLU A 244 49.75 20.19 -4.68
N LYS A 245 48.62 20.57 -5.24
CA LYS A 245 47.41 20.82 -4.44
C LYS A 245 46.81 19.50 -3.95
N ALA A 246 46.79 18.44 -4.78
CA ALA A 246 46.36 17.11 -4.39
C ALA A 246 47.18 16.60 -3.19
N LYS A 247 48.52 16.72 -3.27
CA LYS A 247 49.46 16.32 -2.21
C LYS A 247 49.15 17.05 -0.88
N ARG A 248 48.81 18.35 -0.96
CA ARG A 248 48.41 19.12 0.24
C ARG A 248 47.13 18.54 0.87
N TYR A 249 46.12 18.21 0.07
CA TYR A 249 44.88 17.62 0.59
C TYR A 249 45.14 16.25 1.22
N PHE A 250 45.91 15.36 0.58
CA PHE A 250 46.25 14.06 1.18
C PHE A 250 47.01 14.19 2.51
N LYS A 251 47.99 15.13 2.57
CA LYS A 251 48.68 15.40 3.83
C LYS A 251 47.77 15.97 4.91
N GLN A 252 46.81 16.84 4.56
CA GLN A 252 45.81 17.35 5.50
C GLN A 252 44.93 16.21 6.04
N VAL A 253 44.46 15.31 5.19
CA VAL A 253 43.72 14.09 5.59
C VAL A 253 44.53 13.25 6.57
N LEU A 254 45.80 12.95 6.23
CA LEU A 254 46.66 12.12 7.04
C LEU A 254 47.13 12.76 8.35
N ALA A 255 47.03 14.09 8.48
CA ALA A 255 47.28 14.80 9.72
C ALA A 255 46.14 14.68 10.73
N THR A 256 44.91 14.41 10.25
CA THR A 256 43.73 14.26 11.10
C THR A 256 43.52 12.80 11.53
N ALA A 257 43.65 11.84 10.60
CA ALA A 257 43.59 10.42 10.88
C ALA A 257 44.29 9.59 9.77
N PRO A 258 44.82 8.40 10.06
CA PRO A 258 45.35 7.52 9.04
C PRO A 258 44.22 7.04 8.12
N LEU A 259 44.32 7.36 6.85
CA LEU A 259 43.41 6.89 5.80
C LEU A 259 44.22 6.16 4.71
N ASP A 260 43.99 4.86 4.58
CA ASP A 260 44.81 3.98 3.73
C ASP A 260 44.79 4.42 2.26
N VAL A 261 43.61 4.87 1.76
CA VAL A 261 43.48 5.43 0.40
C VAL A 261 44.31 6.69 0.22
N ALA A 262 44.47 7.53 1.24
CA ALA A 262 45.25 8.75 1.15
C ALA A 262 46.78 8.42 1.10
N TYR A 263 47.23 7.42 1.85
CA TYR A 263 48.61 6.89 1.70
C TYR A 263 48.85 6.38 0.29
N LYS A 264 47.97 5.54 -0.27
CA LYS A 264 48.04 5.05 -1.63
C LYS A 264 48.15 6.17 -2.66
N ASN A 265 47.26 7.17 -2.56
CA ASN A 265 47.22 8.29 -3.50
C ASN A 265 48.48 9.17 -3.40
N LEU A 266 48.98 9.40 -2.18
CA LEU A 266 50.22 10.15 -1.96
C LEU A 266 51.45 9.39 -2.48
N ALA A 267 51.47 8.07 -2.32
CA ALA A 267 52.51 7.21 -2.89
C ALA A 267 52.56 7.32 -4.42
N SER A 268 51.37 7.31 -5.07
CA SER A 268 51.29 7.48 -6.52
C SER A 268 51.86 8.82 -7.01
N ILE A 269 51.64 9.89 -6.27
CA ILE A 269 52.27 11.21 -6.60
C ILE A 269 53.76 11.15 -6.41
N TYR A 270 54.28 10.58 -5.31
CA TYR A 270 55.72 10.46 -5.09
C TYR A 270 56.39 9.59 -6.14
N ALA A 271 55.76 8.52 -6.57
CA ALA A 271 56.23 7.65 -7.66
C ALA A 271 56.38 8.45 -8.98
N THR A 272 55.38 9.27 -9.35
CA THR A 272 55.45 10.11 -10.55
C THR A 272 56.51 11.22 -10.44
N GLU A 273 56.83 11.66 -9.22
CA GLU A 273 57.92 12.59 -8.95
C GLU A 273 59.31 11.94 -8.89
N GLY A 274 59.44 10.63 -9.08
CA GLY A 274 60.68 9.88 -8.96
C GLY A 274 61.24 9.79 -7.53
N LYS A 275 60.39 10.00 -6.51
CA LYS A 275 60.74 9.93 -5.09
C LYS A 275 60.48 8.51 -4.54
N THR A 276 61.28 7.54 -4.99
CA THR A 276 61.13 6.12 -4.75
C THR A 276 60.96 5.76 -3.27
N ASP A 277 61.88 6.29 -2.41
CA ASP A 277 61.82 6.01 -0.96
C ASP A 277 60.53 6.50 -0.32
N SER A 278 60.08 7.73 -0.72
CA SER A 278 58.85 8.30 -0.21
C SER A 278 57.61 7.50 -0.70
N ALA A 279 57.61 7.07 -1.95
CA ALA A 279 56.56 6.26 -2.50
C ALA A 279 56.46 4.89 -1.80
N GLY A 280 57.63 4.23 -1.62
CA GLY A 280 57.73 2.95 -0.90
C GLY A 280 57.18 3.02 0.51
N LEU A 281 57.57 4.04 1.29
CA LEU A 281 57.07 4.23 2.65
C LEU A 281 55.54 4.42 2.70
N MET A 282 54.98 5.16 1.74
CA MET A 282 53.52 5.40 1.68
C MET A 282 52.76 4.15 1.26
N TRP A 283 53.27 3.37 0.29
CA TRP A 283 52.70 2.07 -0.07
C TRP A 283 52.75 1.07 1.08
N GLU A 284 53.85 0.99 1.84
CA GLU A 284 53.95 0.15 3.02
C GLU A 284 52.87 0.48 4.04
N LYS A 285 52.62 1.77 4.32
CA LYS A 285 51.54 2.19 5.21
C LYS A 285 50.17 1.84 4.67
N ALA A 286 49.94 2.03 3.36
CA ALA A 286 48.66 1.69 2.75
C ALA A 286 48.37 0.18 2.75
N LEU A 287 49.42 -0.68 2.69
CA LEU A 287 49.26 -2.13 2.74
C LEU A 287 48.92 -2.69 4.14
N GLN A 288 48.97 -1.87 5.20
CA GLN A 288 48.53 -2.25 6.54
C GLN A 288 47.02 -2.34 6.65
N THR A 289 46.27 -1.85 5.64
CA THR A 289 44.82 -1.98 5.57
C THR A 289 44.36 -3.44 5.62
N GLU A 290 43.19 -3.69 6.15
CA GLU A 290 42.49 -4.98 6.04
C GLU A 290 41.64 -5.05 4.77
N ASP A 291 41.37 -3.91 4.12
CA ASP A 291 40.59 -3.81 2.89
C ASP A 291 41.35 -4.43 1.70
N MET A 292 40.83 -5.54 1.22
CA MET A 292 41.42 -6.29 0.11
C MET A 292 41.35 -5.50 -1.21
N GLN A 293 40.38 -4.63 -1.39
CA GLN A 293 40.27 -3.78 -2.58
C GLN A 293 41.39 -2.73 -2.60
N ILE A 294 41.64 -2.08 -1.47
CA ILE A 294 42.74 -1.11 -1.32
C ILE A 294 44.08 -1.84 -1.50
N LYS A 295 44.28 -3.05 -0.94
CA LYS A 295 45.47 -3.86 -1.18
C LYS A 295 45.68 -4.14 -2.67
N ASP A 296 44.64 -4.52 -3.40
CA ASP A 296 44.72 -4.76 -4.86
C ASP A 296 45.19 -3.50 -5.60
N GLU A 297 44.58 -2.35 -5.30
CA GLU A 297 44.94 -1.09 -5.94
C GLU A 297 46.37 -0.62 -5.61
N VAL A 298 46.81 -0.80 -4.36
CA VAL A 298 48.18 -0.50 -3.94
C VAL A 298 49.19 -1.40 -4.66
N MET A 299 48.96 -2.72 -4.65
CA MET A 299 49.85 -3.67 -5.32
C MET A 299 49.91 -3.44 -6.84
N HIS A 300 48.81 -3.06 -7.47
CA HIS A 300 48.79 -2.66 -8.88
C HIS A 300 49.64 -1.40 -9.13
N SER A 301 49.56 -0.40 -8.28
CA SER A 301 50.36 0.81 -8.38
C SER A 301 51.85 0.52 -8.21
N MET A 302 52.20 -0.32 -7.23
CA MET A 302 53.58 -0.77 -6.99
C MET A 302 54.12 -1.56 -8.20
N PHE A 303 53.35 -2.53 -8.68
CA PHE A 303 53.74 -3.34 -9.85
C PHE A 303 54.01 -2.49 -11.08
N SER A 304 53.13 -1.54 -11.38
CA SER A 304 53.30 -0.63 -12.51
C SER A 304 54.55 0.21 -12.38
N TYR A 305 54.84 0.74 -11.19
CA TYR A 305 56.01 1.54 -10.91
C TYR A 305 57.31 0.70 -11.01
N GLN A 306 57.33 -0.50 -10.42
CA GLN A 306 58.50 -1.42 -10.49
C GLN A 306 58.84 -1.80 -11.94
N LEU A 307 57.82 -1.99 -12.79
CA LEU A 307 58.05 -2.22 -14.22
C LEU A 307 58.67 -1.00 -14.92
N GLN A 308 58.22 0.22 -14.57
CA GLN A 308 58.79 1.45 -15.15
C GLN A 308 60.26 1.68 -14.75
N GLU A 309 60.59 1.36 -13.50
CA GLU A 309 61.97 1.47 -12.99
C GLU A 309 62.89 0.33 -13.46
N GLY A 310 62.32 -0.68 -14.12
CA GLY A 310 63.08 -1.84 -14.60
C GLY A 310 63.42 -2.87 -13.52
N ASP A 311 62.80 -2.76 -12.34
CA ASP A 311 62.93 -3.76 -11.27
C ASP A 311 62.01 -4.96 -11.51
N TYR A 312 62.36 -5.77 -12.47
CA TYR A 312 61.58 -6.92 -12.89
C TYR A 312 61.49 -8.01 -11.81
N ALA A 313 62.46 -8.07 -10.90
CA ALA A 313 62.47 -9.08 -9.83
C ALA A 313 61.39 -8.76 -8.79
N GLU A 314 61.31 -7.52 -8.31
CA GLU A 314 60.26 -7.11 -7.39
C GLU A 314 58.88 -7.05 -8.07
N ALA A 315 58.82 -6.63 -9.33
CA ALA A 315 57.60 -6.67 -10.11
C ALA A 315 57.01 -8.08 -10.19
N ALA A 316 57.83 -9.10 -10.43
CA ALA A 316 57.38 -10.52 -10.47
C ALA A 316 56.83 -10.97 -9.10
N ARG A 317 57.47 -10.62 -7.99
CA ARG A 317 57.00 -10.92 -6.62
C ARG A 317 55.68 -10.25 -6.32
N THR A 318 55.54 -8.98 -6.71
CA THR A 318 54.30 -8.22 -6.53
C THR A 318 53.18 -8.82 -7.38
N ALA A 319 53.43 -9.22 -8.61
CA ALA A 319 52.48 -9.88 -9.49
C ALA A 319 51.95 -11.21 -8.91
N GLU A 320 52.84 -12.05 -8.32
CA GLU A 320 52.42 -13.29 -7.67
C GLU A 320 51.42 -13.02 -6.50
N LYS A 321 51.75 -12.05 -5.64
CA LYS A 321 50.86 -11.64 -4.55
C LYS A 321 49.53 -11.10 -5.07
N LEU A 322 49.54 -10.32 -6.15
CA LEU A 322 48.39 -9.73 -6.79
C LEU A 322 47.44 -10.79 -7.38
N ILE A 323 47.99 -11.83 -8.02
CA ILE A 323 47.21 -12.96 -8.56
C ILE A 323 46.47 -13.66 -7.42
N LYS A 324 47.14 -14.02 -6.34
CA LYS A 324 46.54 -14.68 -5.17
C LYS A 324 45.40 -13.83 -4.55
N LEU A 325 45.63 -12.52 -4.46
CA LEU A 325 44.63 -11.60 -3.95
C LEU A 325 43.40 -11.50 -4.87
N LYS A 326 43.61 -11.44 -6.19
CA LYS A 326 42.55 -11.40 -7.20
C LYS A 326 41.70 -12.66 -7.22
N ASP A 327 42.27 -13.82 -7.04
CA ASP A 327 41.55 -15.08 -6.95
C ASP A 327 40.59 -15.06 -5.75
N SER A 328 41.05 -14.60 -4.58
CA SER A 328 40.22 -14.43 -3.38
C SER A 328 39.09 -13.40 -3.56
N LEU A 329 39.36 -12.28 -4.26
CA LEU A 329 38.34 -11.26 -4.57
C LEU A 329 37.31 -11.78 -5.57
N LYS A 330 37.73 -12.61 -6.55
CA LYS A 330 36.84 -13.21 -7.54
C LYS A 330 35.87 -14.20 -6.91
N GLU A 331 36.32 -15.04 -6.01
CA GLU A 331 35.47 -15.97 -5.26
C GLU A 331 34.37 -15.20 -4.50
N ARG A 332 34.73 -14.12 -3.79
CA ARG A 332 33.77 -13.28 -3.08
C ARG A 332 32.76 -12.57 -4.00
N ARG A 333 33.16 -12.15 -5.22
CA ARG A 333 32.28 -11.46 -6.17
C ARG A 333 31.34 -12.41 -6.91
N SER A 334 31.72 -13.67 -7.15
CA SER A 334 30.92 -14.58 -7.97
C SER A 334 29.56 -14.92 -7.34
N ASP A 335 29.45 -14.88 -6.00
CA ASP A 335 28.24 -15.21 -5.26
C ASP A 335 27.26 -14.04 -5.11
N ASN A 336 27.66 -12.81 -5.47
CA ASN A 336 26.91 -11.61 -5.18
C ASN A 336 26.34 -10.93 -6.44
N ASN A 337 25.34 -11.55 -7.06
CA ASN A 337 24.59 -10.90 -8.14
C ASN A 337 23.54 -9.92 -7.55
N VAL A 338 24.02 -8.75 -7.10
CA VAL A 338 23.23 -7.69 -6.46
C VAL A 338 22.04 -7.25 -7.33
N LYS A 339 22.24 -7.14 -8.64
CA LYS A 339 21.17 -6.76 -9.57
C LYS A 339 20.07 -7.80 -9.64
N ALA A 340 20.42 -9.09 -9.69
CA ALA A 340 19.42 -10.17 -9.66
C ALA A 340 18.66 -10.17 -8.33
N MET A 341 19.35 -9.99 -7.19
CA MET A 341 18.72 -9.91 -5.87
C MET A 341 17.74 -8.75 -5.76
N GLN A 342 18.09 -7.56 -6.28
CA GLN A 342 17.18 -6.42 -6.32
C GLN A 342 15.97 -6.70 -7.20
N SER A 343 16.18 -7.23 -8.40
CA SER A 343 15.10 -7.56 -9.32
C SER A 343 14.14 -8.60 -8.74
N GLU A 344 14.67 -9.61 -8.07
CA GLU A 344 13.88 -10.63 -7.37
C GLU A 344 13.04 -10.00 -6.27
N PHE A 345 13.64 -9.18 -5.40
CA PHE A 345 12.93 -8.47 -4.35
C PHE A 345 11.80 -7.58 -4.89
N ASP A 346 12.11 -6.76 -5.91
CA ASP A 346 11.16 -5.83 -6.50
C ASP A 346 9.99 -6.59 -7.19
N SER A 347 10.27 -7.76 -7.80
CA SER A 347 9.25 -8.61 -8.39
C SER A 347 8.32 -9.23 -7.32
N ILE A 348 8.87 -9.74 -6.21
CA ILE A 348 8.11 -10.28 -5.08
C ILE A 348 7.22 -9.18 -4.48
N LYS A 349 7.76 -7.98 -4.23
CA LYS A 349 6.99 -6.86 -3.66
C LYS A 349 5.93 -6.32 -4.61
N SER A 350 6.18 -6.35 -5.91
CA SER A 350 5.20 -6.02 -6.95
C SER A 350 4.03 -7.00 -6.93
N ARG A 351 4.35 -8.30 -6.85
CA ARG A 351 3.35 -9.38 -6.76
C ARG A 351 2.51 -9.28 -5.48
N GLU A 352 3.14 -9.12 -4.31
CA GLU A 352 2.43 -8.92 -3.04
C GLU A 352 1.48 -7.71 -3.09
N ARG A 353 1.92 -6.61 -3.73
CA ARG A 353 1.08 -5.42 -3.92
C ARG A 353 -0.11 -5.70 -4.82
N TYR A 354 0.11 -6.42 -5.92
CA TYR A 354 -0.94 -6.79 -6.86
C TYR A 354 -1.99 -7.69 -6.20
N GLU A 355 -1.56 -8.75 -5.50
CA GLU A 355 -2.44 -9.66 -4.77
C GLU A 355 -3.28 -8.92 -3.71
N ARG A 356 -2.65 -8.00 -2.96
CA ARG A 356 -3.38 -7.16 -1.99
C ARG A 356 -4.42 -6.25 -2.67
N ASN A 357 -4.08 -5.64 -3.80
CA ASN A 357 -5.00 -4.77 -4.54
C ASN A 357 -6.20 -5.57 -5.08
N ILE A 358 -5.97 -6.79 -5.58
CA ILE A 358 -7.05 -7.71 -5.98
C ILE A 358 -7.93 -8.04 -4.78
N MET A 359 -7.36 -8.38 -3.63
CA MET A 359 -8.14 -8.69 -2.43
C MET A 359 -9.00 -7.51 -2.00
N VAL A 360 -8.47 -6.29 -1.99
CA VAL A 360 -9.23 -5.06 -1.71
C VAL A 360 -10.35 -4.86 -2.73
N ALA A 361 -10.08 -5.05 -4.01
CA ALA A 361 -11.10 -4.95 -5.07
C ALA A 361 -12.23 -5.96 -4.87
N ILE A 362 -11.91 -7.21 -4.54
CA ILE A 362 -12.91 -8.26 -4.23
C ILE A 362 -13.78 -7.84 -3.05
N VAL A 363 -13.19 -7.34 -1.96
CA VAL A 363 -13.94 -6.87 -0.78
C VAL A 363 -14.85 -5.69 -1.16
N CYS A 364 -14.38 -4.74 -1.94
CA CYS A 364 -15.22 -3.62 -2.41
C CYS A 364 -16.39 -4.10 -3.28
N ILE A 365 -16.16 -5.03 -4.20
CA ILE A 365 -17.20 -5.60 -5.08
C ILE A 365 -18.24 -6.35 -4.25
N THR A 366 -17.81 -7.17 -3.27
CA THR A 366 -18.74 -7.91 -2.39
C THR A 366 -19.59 -6.96 -1.54
N LEU A 367 -19.03 -5.88 -1.00
CA LEU A 367 -19.77 -4.85 -0.26
C LEU A 367 -20.81 -4.15 -1.16
N LEU A 368 -20.43 -3.78 -2.37
CA LEU A 368 -21.36 -3.18 -3.34
C LEU A 368 -22.51 -4.13 -3.70
N ALA A 369 -22.21 -5.42 -3.90
CA ALA A 369 -23.23 -6.44 -4.15
C ALA A 369 -24.20 -6.58 -2.97
N LEU A 370 -23.70 -6.59 -1.73
CA LEU A 370 -24.55 -6.63 -0.52
C LEU A 370 -25.45 -5.40 -0.41
N VAL A 371 -24.94 -4.21 -0.69
CA VAL A 371 -25.74 -2.96 -0.71
C VAL A 371 -26.82 -3.02 -1.80
N ALA A 372 -26.48 -3.55 -2.98
CA ALA A 372 -27.45 -3.72 -4.07
C ALA A 372 -28.57 -4.71 -3.69
N ILE A 373 -28.21 -5.84 -3.07
CA ILE A 373 -29.19 -6.83 -2.58
C ILE A 373 -30.07 -6.22 -1.49
N ALA A 374 -29.48 -5.53 -0.51
CA ALA A 374 -30.25 -4.86 0.54
C ALA A 374 -31.22 -3.81 -0.03
N SER A 375 -30.80 -3.05 -1.03
CA SER A 375 -31.64 -2.06 -1.71
C SER A 375 -32.80 -2.73 -2.46
N LEU A 376 -32.55 -3.84 -3.13
CA LEU A 376 -33.60 -4.62 -3.81
C LEU A 376 -34.60 -5.21 -2.82
N LEU A 377 -34.13 -5.76 -1.70
CA LEU A 377 -35.00 -6.30 -0.64
C LEU A 377 -35.85 -5.20 0.00
N TYR A 378 -35.25 -4.03 0.28
CA TYR A 378 -35.97 -2.87 0.79
C TYR A 378 -37.06 -2.40 -0.19
N PHE A 379 -36.74 -2.33 -1.48
CA PHE A 379 -37.70 -1.94 -2.51
C PHE A 379 -38.86 -2.95 -2.64
N ARG A 380 -38.56 -4.26 -2.62
CA ARG A 380 -39.59 -5.32 -2.59
C ARG A 380 -40.47 -5.24 -1.33
N TYR A 381 -39.86 -5.04 -0.16
CA TYR A 381 -40.61 -4.87 1.09
C TYR A 381 -41.54 -3.65 1.03
N LYS A 382 -41.09 -2.52 0.52
CA LYS A 382 -41.91 -1.30 0.34
C LYS A 382 -43.08 -1.56 -0.60
N GLN A 383 -42.85 -2.22 -1.74
CA GLN A 383 -43.90 -2.59 -2.68
C GLN A 383 -44.94 -3.53 -2.04
N TYR A 384 -44.45 -4.56 -1.32
CA TYR A 384 -45.36 -5.49 -0.62
C TYR A 384 -46.23 -4.76 0.40
N LYS A 385 -45.66 -3.89 1.22
CA LYS A 385 -46.41 -3.09 2.22
C LYS A 385 -47.48 -2.20 1.56
N THR A 386 -47.15 -1.58 0.43
CA THR A 386 -48.12 -0.72 -0.29
C THR A 386 -49.27 -1.54 -0.88
N LYS A 387 -48.97 -2.70 -1.51
CA LYS A 387 -50.00 -3.60 -2.05
C LYS A 387 -50.92 -4.18 -0.95
N SER A 388 -50.33 -4.59 0.17
CA SER A 388 -51.11 -5.10 1.31
C SER A 388 -52.04 -4.05 1.91
N ALA A 389 -51.59 -2.79 2.02
CA ALA A 389 -52.42 -1.69 2.48
C ALA A 389 -53.57 -1.40 1.51
N MET A 390 -53.29 -1.40 0.18
CA MET A 390 -54.30 -1.18 -0.84
C MET A 390 -55.35 -2.30 -0.85
N ALA A 391 -54.96 -3.56 -0.76
CA ALA A 391 -55.88 -4.70 -0.68
C ALA A 391 -56.77 -4.62 0.58
N HIS A 392 -56.21 -4.21 1.71
CA HIS A 392 -56.98 -4.00 2.93
C HIS A 392 -58.05 -2.88 2.77
N ASP A 393 -57.62 -1.75 2.16
CA ASP A 393 -58.53 -0.62 1.92
C ASP A 393 -59.68 -1.02 0.93
N GLN A 394 -59.37 -1.81 -0.11
CA GLN A 394 -60.35 -2.37 -1.04
C GLN A 394 -61.38 -3.29 -0.34
N MET A 395 -60.88 -4.17 0.55
CA MET A 395 -61.76 -5.04 1.35
C MET A 395 -62.71 -4.22 2.24
N MET A 396 -62.22 -3.10 2.83
CA MET A 396 -63.03 -2.20 3.62
C MET A 396 -64.09 -1.48 2.78
N ILE A 397 -63.74 -1.08 1.54
CA ILE A 397 -64.70 -0.47 0.59
C ILE A 397 -65.86 -1.46 0.32
N LYS A 398 -65.52 -2.72 -0.04
CA LYS A 398 -66.53 -3.75 -0.28
C LYS A 398 -67.42 -4.03 0.94
N ASN A 399 -66.86 -4.01 2.14
CA ASN A 399 -67.63 -4.15 3.38
C ASN A 399 -68.60 -2.99 3.60
N TYR A 400 -68.18 -1.75 3.34
CA TYR A 400 -69.05 -0.59 3.42
C TYR A 400 -70.19 -0.62 2.37
N GLU A 401 -69.92 -1.11 1.16
CA GLU A 401 -70.94 -1.31 0.13
C GLU A 401 -72.00 -2.32 0.55
N ASN A 402 -71.56 -3.43 1.13
CA ASN A 402 -72.47 -4.44 1.66
C ASN A 402 -73.34 -3.89 2.82
N GLN A 403 -72.76 -3.08 3.73
CA GLN A 403 -73.49 -2.44 4.80
C GLN A 403 -74.53 -1.44 4.30
N ILE A 404 -74.22 -0.66 3.29
CA ILE A 404 -75.16 0.28 2.64
C ILE A 404 -76.34 -0.52 2.05
N LEU A 405 -76.04 -1.60 1.30
CA LEU A 405 -77.07 -2.43 0.66
C LEU A 405 -77.98 -3.11 1.67
N GLU A 406 -77.47 -3.51 2.82
CA GLU A 406 -78.25 -4.11 3.90
C GLU A 406 -79.15 -3.07 4.60
N LEU A 407 -78.68 -1.82 4.84
CA LEU A 407 -79.46 -0.73 5.38
C LEU A 407 -80.56 -0.28 4.43
N GLU A 408 -80.34 -0.25 3.13
CA GLU A 408 -81.34 0.03 2.11
C GLU A 408 -82.40 -1.08 2.04
N ARG A 409 -82.05 -2.34 2.19
CA ARG A 409 -83.01 -3.46 2.23
C ARG A 409 -83.91 -3.46 3.43
N MET A 410 -83.44 -2.97 4.57
CA MET A 410 -84.22 -2.92 5.81
C MET A 410 -85.33 -1.81 5.82
N GLY A 411 -85.45 -1.00 4.77
CA GLY A 411 -86.52 -0.07 4.56
C GLY A 411 -86.66 1.01 5.63
N GLN A 412 -85.64 1.24 6.42
CA GLN A 412 -85.60 2.26 7.46
C GLN A 412 -84.94 3.54 6.94
N HIS A 413 -85.47 4.71 7.24
CA HIS A 413 -84.89 6.02 6.91
C HIS A 413 -83.62 6.29 7.73
N LYS A 414 -82.53 5.63 7.38
CA LYS A 414 -81.19 5.78 7.97
C LYS A 414 -80.24 6.62 7.10
N GLU A 415 -80.76 7.65 6.44
CA GLU A 415 -79.98 8.49 5.51
C GLU A 415 -78.66 9.00 6.10
N LYS A 416 -78.63 9.39 7.39
CA LYS A 416 -77.39 9.86 8.05
C LYS A 416 -76.33 8.77 8.24
N GLU A 417 -76.71 7.50 8.47
CA GLU A 417 -75.78 6.37 8.59
C GLU A 417 -75.21 6.00 7.23
N ILE A 418 -76.01 5.94 6.19
CA ILE A 418 -75.61 5.70 4.81
C ILE A 418 -74.66 6.81 4.35
N GLU A 419 -74.99 8.09 4.64
CA GLU A 419 -74.12 9.22 4.34
C GLU A 419 -72.72 9.12 5.02
N ALA A 420 -72.67 8.73 6.30
CA ALA A 420 -71.43 8.55 7.06
C ALA A 420 -70.58 7.42 6.50
N ILE A 421 -71.19 6.30 6.07
CA ILE A 421 -70.49 5.17 5.47
C ILE A 421 -69.98 5.57 4.06
N ASN A 422 -70.78 6.24 3.25
CA ASN A 422 -70.38 6.77 1.97
C ASN A 422 -69.19 7.73 2.07
N ARG A 423 -69.17 8.65 3.02
CA ARG A 423 -68.03 9.54 3.26
C ARG A 423 -66.75 8.75 3.63
N ARG A 424 -66.82 7.63 4.34
CA ARG A 424 -65.67 6.77 4.66
C ARG A 424 -65.20 6.02 3.41
N LYS A 425 -66.10 5.48 2.59
CA LYS A 425 -65.80 4.84 1.33
C LYS A 425 -65.11 5.81 0.37
N GLU A 426 -65.64 7.04 0.19
CA GLU A 426 -65.03 8.06 -0.67
C GLU A 426 -63.60 8.42 -0.26
N LYS A 427 -63.34 8.55 1.06
CA LYS A 427 -61.96 8.80 1.55
C LYS A 427 -60.98 7.69 1.19
N LEU A 428 -61.41 6.45 1.14
CA LEU A 428 -60.56 5.32 0.73
C LEU A 428 -60.31 5.29 -0.78
N LEU A 429 -61.35 5.60 -1.58
CA LEU A 429 -61.21 5.76 -3.04
C LEU A 429 -60.29 6.91 -3.41
N ASP A 430 -60.37 8.06 -2.70
CA ASP A 430 -59.50 9.21 -2.92
C ASP A 430 -58.03 8.89 -2.63
N LYS A 431 -57.75 8.08 -1.62
CA LYS A 431 -56.38 7.67 -1.26
C LYS A 431 -55.67 6.94 -2.39
N HIS A 432 -56.41 6.23 -3.25
CA HIS A 432 -55.87 5.45 -4.39
C HIS A 432 -56.29 6.03 -5.75
N ARG A 433 -56.84 7.25 -5.76
CA ARG A 433 -57.43 7.90 -6.95
C ARG A 433 -56.54 7.84 -8.20
N ASP A 434 -55.25 8.18 -8.07
CA ASP A 434 -54.37 8.26 -9.22
C ASP A 434 -54.13 6.87 -9.86
N THR A 435 -53.93 5.85 -9.04
CA THR A 435 -53.73 4.46 -9.51
C THR A 435 -55.04 3.94 -10.14
N LEU A 436 -56.16 4.15 -9.48
CA LEU A 436 -57.46 3.65 -9.93
C LEU A 436 -57.95 4.39 -11.17
N ASN A 437 -57.82 5.73 -11.24
CA ASN A 437 -58.19 6.52 -12.39
C ASN A 437 -57.31 6.16 -13.61
N ARG A 438 -55.98 5.98 -13.41
CA ARG A 438 -55.10 5.52 -14.47
C ARG A 438 -55.46 4.12 -14.92
N GLY A 439 -55.73 3.21 -14.02
CA GLY A 439 -56.19 1.84 -14.30
C GLY A 439 -57.50 1.82 -15.05
N TYR A 440 -58.49 2.61 -14.65
CA TYR A 440 -59.78 2.76 -15.31
C TYR A 440 -59.63 3.27 -16.76
N THR A 441 -58.86 4.36 -16.95
CA THR A 441 -58.60 4.93 -18.26
C THR A 441 -57.97 3.90 -19.19
N LEU A 442 -56.89 3.24 -18.75
CA LEU A 442 -56.19 2.22 -19.52
C LEU A 442 -57.08 1.01 -19.83
N PHE A 443 -57.89 0.56 -18.86
CA PHE A 443 -58.82 -0.55 -19.05
C PHE A 443 -59.91 -0.19 -20.07
N THR A 444 -60.50 1.00 -19.99
CA THR A 444 -61.50 1.49 -20.94
C THR A 444 -60.90 1.59 -22.37
N GLU A 445 -59.69 2.10 -22.47
CA GLU A 445 -58.97 2.18 -23.78
C GLU A 445 -58.75 0.81 -24.40
N VAL A 446 -58.37 -0.16 -23.60
CA VAL A 446 -58.13 -1.56 -24.06
C VAL A 446 -59.46 -2.24 -24.40
N MET A 447 -60.54 -2.03 -23.61
CA MET A 447 -61.86 -2.56 -23.97
C MET A 447 -62.38 -1.99 -25.29
N ALA A 448 -61.98 -0.76 -25.65
CA ALA A 448 -62.24 -0.14 -26.95
C ALA A 448 -61.27 -0.60 -28.06
N GLY A 449 -60.38 -1.55 -27.83
CA GLY A 449 -59.46 -2.14 -28.80
C GLY A 449 -58.11 -1.41 -28.98
N LYS A 450 -57.76 -0.46 -28.11
CA LYS A 450 -56.46 0.22 -28.21
C LYS A 450 -55.31 -0.72 -27.86
N PRO A 451 -54.19 -0.67 -28.64
CA PRO A 451 -53.04 -1.55 -28.40
C PRO A 451 -52.21 -1.11 -27.21
N THR A 452 -51.55 -2.10 -26.56
CA THR A 452 -50.73 -1.87 -25.35
C THR A 452 -49.21 -1.70 -25.65
N VAL A 453 -48.82 -1.34 -26.88
CA VAL A 453 -47.43 -1.23 -27.36
C VAL A 453 -46.55 -0.33 -26.48
N LEU A 454 -47.11 0.77 -26.02
CA LEU A 454 -46.39 1.78 -25.21
C LEU A 454 -46.52 1.56 -23.68
N TRP A 455 -47.20 0.49 -23.24
CA TRP A 455 -47.43 0.26 -21.84
C TRP A 455 -46.14 -0.18 -21.12
N LYS A 456 -45.90 0.47 -20.00
CA LYS A 456 -44.88 0.07 -19.01
C LYS A 456 -45.47 -0.96 -18.05
N LYS A 457 -44.60 -1.60 -17.28
CA LYS A 457 -45.02 -2.56 -16.24
C LYS A 457 -46.04 -1.96 -15.28
N SER A 458 -45.88 -0.68 -14.88
CA SER A 458 -46.81 0.06 -14.03
C SER A 458 -48.18 0.21 -14.63
N ASP A 459 -48.32 0.31 -15.94
CA ASP A 459 -49.65 0.45 -16.58
C ASP A 459 -50.46 -0.85 -16.46
N PHE A 460 -49.79 -1.99 -16.65
CA PHE A 460 -50.43 -3.29 -16.38
C PHE A 460 -50.82 -3.45 -14.90
N GLU A 461 -49.97 -3.00 -13.98
CA GLU A 461 -50.25 -3.05 -12.55
C GLU A 461 -51.46 -2.16 -12.19
N ASN A 462 -51.54 -0.95 -12.73
CA ASN A 462 -52.69 -0.05 -12.50
C ASN A 462 -53.99 -0.67 -13.01
N VAL A 463 -54.00 -1.32 -14.16
CA VAL A 463 -55.19 -1.99 -14.68
C VAL A 463 -55.61 -3.17 -13.81
N ILE A 464 -54.65 -3.96 -13.30
CA ILE A 464 -54.95 -5.08 -12.39
C ILE A 464 -55.57 -4.57 -11.10
N GLU A 465 -55.03 -3.48 -10.53
CA GLU A 465 -55.56 -2.91 -9.29
C GLU A 465 -56.96 -2.27 -9.52
N TYR A 466 -57.19 -1.64 -10.66
CA TYR A 466 -58.53 -1.22 -11.04
C TYR A 466 -59.47 -2.42 -11.22
N TYR A 467 -59.03 -3.48 -11.94
CA TYR A 467 -59.87 -4.65 -12.18
C TYR A 467 -60.15 -5.44 -10.90
N ARG A 468 -59.30 -5.36 -9.87
CA ARG A 468 -59.58 -5.88 -8.54
C ARG A 468 -60.80 -5.22 -7.87
N LEU A 469 -61.14 -3.96 -8.20
CA LEU A 469 -62.41 -3.35 -7.78
C LEU A 469 -63.59 -3.87 -8.57
N VAL A 470 -63.39 -4.27 -9.85
CA VAL A 470 -64.44 -4.79 -10.72
C VAL A 470 -64.78 -6.21 -10.35
N ASP A 471 -63.73 -7.06 -10.23
CA ASP A 471 -63.84 -8.47 -9.91
C ASP A 471 -62.66 -8.92 -9.01
N MET A 472 -62.88 -8.77 -7.69
CA MET A 472 -61.92 -9.11 -6.66
C MET A 472 -61.64 -10.63 -6.61
N GLU A 473 -62.71 -11.41 -6.74
CA GLU A 473 -62.59 -12.88 -6.61
C GLU A 473 -61.72 -13.47 -7.72
N PHE A 474 -61.86 -12.97 -8.93
CA PHE A 474 -61.04 -13.39 -10.04
C PHE A 474 -59.55 -12.97 -9.86
N VAL A 475 -59.27 -11.76 -9.45
CA VAL A 475 -57.88 -11.31 -9.26
C VAL A 475 -57.20 -12.05 -8.12
N ASP A 476 -57.93 -12.29 -7.01
CA ASP A 476 -57.41 -13.09 -5.88
C ASP A 476 -57.21 -14.55 -6.25
N MET A 477 -58.10 -15.13 -7.09
CA MET A 477 -57.92 -16.45 -7.67
C MET A 477 -56.61 -16.51 -8.50
N LEU A 478 -56.31 -15.51 -9.31
CA LEU A 478 -55.06 -15.43 -10.07
C LEU A 478 -53.84 -15.41 -9.15
N ASP A 479 -53.90 -14.64 -8.04
CA ASP A 479 -52.85 -14.53 -7.07
C ASP A 479 -52.57 -15.83 -6.31
N ASN A 480 -53.62 -16.65 -6.09
CA ASN A 480 -53.54 -17.92 -5.37
C ASN A 480 -53.26 -19.14 -6.25
N ALA A 481 -53.76 -19.15 -7.47
CA ALA A 481 -53.70 -20.33 -8.37
C ALA A 481 -52.40 -20.45 -9.15
N PHE A 482 -51.58 -19.40 -9.17
CA PHE A 482 -50.35 -19.34 -9.97
C PHE A 482 -49.15 -18.85 -9.15
N ASP A 483 -47.95 -19.39 -9.45
CA ASP A 483 -46.69 -18.92 -8.90
C ASP A 483 -46.19 -17.71 -9.67
N GLU A 484 -46.14 -16.53 -9.00
CA GLU A 484 -45.53 -15.29 -9.48
C GLU A 484 -45.83 -14.94 -10.97
N LEU A 485 -47.09 -14.80 -11.34
CA LEU A 485 -47.45 -14.29 -12.66
C LEU A 485 -46.96 -12.83 -12.82
N SER A 486 -46.30 -12.57 -13.94
CA SER A 486 -45.98 -11.16 -14.29
C SER A 486 -47.27 -10.34 -14.51
N PRO A 487 -47.25 -9.00 -14.26
CA PRO A 487 -48.41 -8.16 -14.50
C PRO A 487 -48.97 -8.30 -15.92
N LYS A 488 -48.12 -8.47 -16.92
CA LYS A 488 -48.52 -8.70 -18.31
C LYS A 488 -49.27 -10.01 -18.48
N TYR A 489 -48.95 -11.06 -17.76
CA TYR A 489 -49.67 -12.34 -17.84
C TYR A 489 -50.99 -12.32 -17.06
N LYS A 490 -51.06 -11.62 -15.92
CA LYS A 490 -52.33 -11.38 -15.22
C LYS A 490 -53.28 -10.58 -16.09
N PHE A 491 -52.79 -9.50 -16.72
CA PHE A 491 -53.55 -8.74 -17.68
C PHE A 491 -54.09 -9.59 -18.86
N PHE A 492 -53.26 -10.46 -19.38
CA PHE A 492 -53.69 -11.43 -20.44
C PHE A 492 -54.89 -12.25 -19.95
N LEU A 493 -54.83 -12.78 -18.74
CA LEU A 493 -55.95 -13.58 -18.18
C LEU A 493 -57.17 -12.73 -17.89
N ILE A 494 -57.02 -11.44 -17.54
CA ILE A 494 -58.13 -10.48 -17.41
C ILE A 494 -58.81 -10.27 -18.79
N LEU A 495 -58.06 -10.16 -19.87
CA LEU A 495 -58.62 -10.04 -21.23
C LEU A 495 -59.44 -11.30 -21.60
N GLU A 496 -58.92 -12.46 -21.33
CA GLU A 496 -59.67 -13.71 -21.52
C GLU A 496 -60.95 -13.78 -20.66
N HIS A 497 -60.86 -13.39 -19.39
CA HIS A 497 -61.99 -13.36 -18.47
C HIS A 497 -63.10 -12.35 -18.90
N THR A 498 -62.69 -11.22 -19.50
CA THR A 498 -63.63 -10.24 -20.06
C THR A 498 -64.25 -10.66 -21.38
N GLY A 499 -63.99 -11.84 -21.89
CA GLY A 499 -64.57 -12.42 -23.09
C GLY A 499 -63.94 -11.91 -24.42
N LYS A 500 -62.76 -11.36 -24.37
CA LYS A 500 -61.99 -10.98 -25.59
C LYS A 500 -61.57 -12.22 -26.36
N THR A 501 -61.79 -12.18 -27.68
CA THR A 501 -61.37 -13.29 -28.58
C THR A 501 -59.84 -13.31 -28.74
N ASP A 502 -59.30 -14.44 -29.24
CA ASP A 502 -57.89 -14.58 -29.53
C ASP A 502 -57.39 -13.49 -30.52
N SER A 503 -58.23 -13.11 -31.50
CA SER A 503 -57.95 -12.01 -32.43
C SER A 503 -57.86 -10.68 -31.69
N ASP A 504 -58.82 -10.38 -30.83
CA ASP A 504 -58.83 -9.13 -30.03
C ASP A 504 -57.57 -9.02 -29.13
N ILE A 505 -57.19 -10.17 -28.49
CA ILE A 505 -56.02 -10.20 -27.61
C ILE A 505 -54.71 -10.00 -28.40
N MET A 506 -54.62 -10.58 -29.58
CA MET A 506 -53.45 -10.38 -30.45
C MET A 506 -53.32 -8.92 -30.87
N ASP A 507 -54.41 -8.27 -31.24
CA ASP A 507 -54.45 -6.86 -31.63
C ASP A 507 -54.11 -5.94 -30.45
N ILE A 508 -54.73 -6.15 -29.29
CA ILE A 508 -54.52 -5.38 -28.05
C ILE A 508 -53.07 -5.52 -27.57
N MET A 509 -52.56 -6.74 -27.47
CA MET A 509 -51.21 -7.00 -26.94
C MET A 509 -50.11 -6.88 -28.00
N VAL A 510 -50.48 -6.69 -29.25
CA VAL A 510 -49.60 -6.62 -30.45
C VAL A 510 -48.66 -7.83 -30.48
N ILE A 511 -49.26 -9.02 -30.51
CA ILE A 511 -48.51 -10.29 -30.53
C ILE A 511 -48.99 -11.17 -31.69
N ALA A 512 -48.06 -11.96 -32.26
CA ALA A 512 -48.40 -12.95 -33.29
C ALA A 512 -49.07 -14.18 -32.65
N GLU A 513 -49.80 -14.95 -33.49
CA GLU A 513 -50.48 -16.20 -33.05
C GLU A 513 -49.53 -17.21 -32.37
N SER A 514 -48.30 -17.35 -32.88
CA SER A 514 -47.28 -18.20 -32.27
C SER A 514 -46.89 -17.72 -30.85
N SER A 515 -46.87 -16.37 -30.62
CA SER A 515 -46.62 -15.77 -29.32
C SER A 515 -47.78 -15.96 -28.38
N LEU A 516 -49.03 -15.90 -28.83
CA LEU A 516 -50.21 -16.16 -28.05
C LEU A 516 -50.16 -17.59 -27.43
N ARG A 517 -49.88 -18.60 -28.26
CA ARG A 517 -49.68 -19.98 -27.81
C ARG A 517 -48.55 -20.11 -26.80
N SER A 518 -47.45 -19.40 -27.01
CA SER A 518 -46.31 -19.37 -26.08
C SER A 518 -46.66 -18.72 -24.75
N VAL A 519 -47.45 -17.65 -24.74
CA VAL A 519 -47.94 -16.98 -23.49
C VAL A 519 -48.82 -17.95 -22.69
N ARG A 520 -49.81 -18.60 -23.30
CA ARG A 520 -50.65 -19.61 -22.65
C ARG A 520 -49.81 -20.79 -22.09
N SER A 521 -48.85 -21.29 -22.81
CA SER A 521 -47.95 -22.33 -22.35
C SER A 521 -47.14 -21.90 -21.11
N ARG A 522 -46.63 -20.66 -21.11
CA ARG A 522 -45.88 -20.10 -19.98
C ARG A 522 -46.75 -19.87 -18.76
N ILE A 523 -47.98 -19.41 -18.94
CA ILE A 523 -48.95 -19.24 -17.86
C ILE A 523 -49.29 -20.61 -17.26
N ASN A 524 -49.58 -21.60 -18.10
CA ASN A 524 -49.90 -22.96 -17.62
C ASN A 524 -48.76 -23.61 -16.83
N LYS A 525 -47.50 -23.33 -17.20
CA LYS A 525 -46.35 -23.81 -16.43
C LYS A 525 -46.21 -23.17 -15.04
N LYS A 526 -46.92 -22.09 -14.78
CA LYS A 526 -46.92 -21.38 -13.48
C LYS A 526 -48.17 -21.68 -12.65
N LYS A 527 -49.04 -22.55 -13.11
CA LYS A 527 -50.21 -23.03 -12.37
C LYS A 527 -49.73 -23.96 -11.25
N LYS A 528 -50.19 -23.65 -10.00
CA LYS A 528 -49.88 -24.45 -8.80
C LYS A 528 -50.55 -25.80 -8.83
#